data_c55a3610f62a4000e283fb59fdddd2d4
#
_entry.id   c55a3610f62a4000e283fb59fdddd2d4
#
_cell.length_a   1.000
_cell.length_b   1.000
_cell.length_c   1.000
_cell.angle_alpha   90.00
_cell.angle_beta   90.00
_cell.angle_gamma   90.00
#
_symmetry.space_group_name_H-M   'P 1'
#
loop_
_entity.id
_entity.type
_entity.pdbx_description
1 polymer ?
#
loop_
_entity_poly.entity_id
_entity_poly.type
_entity_poly.pdbx_seq_one_letter_code
_entity_poly.pdbx_strand_id
1 'polypeptide(L)'
;MKFLILSKKRVTFCLILLCLTTNLFGKEFLTEIKVTDGDTVKGKYANELIKIRLAEIDAPELKQTFGVESKNCLKELIKQSDGKVFFKFKEKDRYKRYVGWLYSEDLDINLEMVKRGCAWVYDRYAERKVLFKLQNLAKENKLGLWKDANAVKPSDWRRLN
;
A
#
# COMPACT_ATOMS: atom_id res chain seq x y z
N MET A 1 -21.78 -53.06 -65.26
CA MET A 1 -22.43 -51.96 -64.50
C MET A 1 -21.93 -52.07 -63.11
N LYS A 2 -20.87 -51.27 -62.75
CA LYS A 2 -20.27 -51.27 -61.39
C LYS A 2 -20.81 -50.08 -60.59
N PHE A 3 -21.52 -50.37 -59.54
CA PHE A 3 -21.97 -49.34 -58.57
C PHE A 3 -20.82 -48.94 -57.64
N LEU A 4 -20.46 -47.67 -57.67
CA LEU A 4 -19.48 -47.08 -56.79
C LEU A 4 -20.18 -46.72 -55.44
N ILE A 5 -19.79 -47.36 -54.35
CA ILE A 5 -20.27 -47.06 -53.02
C ILE A 5 -19.40 -45.92 -52.49
N LEU A 6 -19.96 -44.73 -52.36
CA LEU A 6 -19.31 -43.58 -51.73
C LEU A 6 -19.37 -43.75 -50.21
N SER A 7 -18.21 -43.99 -49.59
CA SER A 7 -18.05 -43.97 -48.13
C SER A 7 -18.14 -42.55 -47.59
N LYS A 8 -19.17 -42.28 -46.77
CA LYS A 8 -19.30 -41.02 -46.01
C LYS A 8 -18.33 -41.07 -44.84
N LYS A 9 -17.19 -40.38 -44.93
CA LYS A 9 -16.33 -40.10 -43.77
C LYS A 9 -17.04 -39.07 -42.90
N ARG A 10 -17.46 -39.49 -41.71
CA ARG A 10 -17.94 -38.59 -40.65
C ARG A 10 -16.74 -37.86 -40.09
N VAL A 11 -16.62 -36.58 -40.41
CA VAL A 11 -15.70 -35.67 -39.73
C VAL A 11 -16.30 -35.30 -38.37
N THR A 12 -15.78 -35.92 -37.32
CA THR A 12 -16.11 -35.57 -35.95
C THR A 12 -15.33 -34.29 -35.62
N PHE A 13 -16.02 -33.15 -35.62
CA PHE A 13 -15.47 -31.87 -35.21
C PHE A 13 -15.42 -31.86 -33.69
N CYS A 14 -14.26 -32.22 -33.11
CA CYS A 14 -14.00 -32.05 -31.68
C CYS A 14 -13.86 -30.56 -31.39
N LEU A 15 -14.92 -29.94 -30.86
CA LEU A 15 -14.88 -28.59 -30.27
C LEU A 15 -14.06 -28.68 -28.98
N ILE A 16 -12.75 -28.41 -29.07
CA ILE A 16 -11.93 -28.17 -27.88
C ILE A 16 -12.35 -26.79 -27.33
N LEU A 17 -13.26 -26.81 -26.34
CA LEU A 17 -13.61 -25.65 -25.57
C LEU A 17 -12.41 -25.32 -24.68
N LEU A 18 -11.49 -24.51 -25.21
CA LEU A 18 -10.38 -23.95 -24.47
C LEU A 18 -10.95 -22.97 -23.43
N CYS A 19 -11.24 -23.49 -22.23
CA CYS A 19 -11.53 -22.66 -21.07
C CYS A 19 -10.28 -21.81 -20.78
N LEU A 20 -10.21 -20.64 -21.37
CA LEU A 20 -9.37 -19.55 -20.91
C LEU A 20 -9.90 -19.14 -19.52
N THR A 21 -9.40 -19.81 -18.49
CA THR A 21 -9.47 -19.26 -17.14
C THR A 21 -8.58 -18.02 -17.12
N THR A 22 -9.15 -16.88 -17.47
CA THR A 22 -8.56 -15.60 -17.13
C THR A 22 -8.52 -15.58 -15.60
N ASN A 23 -7.32 -15.83 -15.04
CA ASN A 23 -7.04 -15.46 -13.68
C ASN A 23 -7.26 -13.93 -13.61
N LEU A 24 -8.49 -13.54 -13.31
CA LEU A 24 -8.81 -12.21 -12.87
C LEU A 24 -8.12 -12.07 -11.50
N PHE A 25 -6.82 -11.71 -11.51
CA PHE A 25 -6.15 -11.22 -10.32
C PHE A 25 -6.84 -9.90 -9.97
N GLY A 26 -8.02 -10.01 -9.38
CA GLY A 26 -8.69 -8.89 -8.76
C GLY A 26 -7.73 -8.32 -7.73
N LYS A 27 -7.45 -7.03 -7.83
CA LYS A 27 -6.71 -6.32 -6.78
C LYS A 27 -7.42 -6.61 -5.46
N GLU A 28 -6.75 -7.29 -4.55
CA GLU A 28 -7.34 -7.63 -3.26
C GLU A 28 -7.31 -6.41 -2.36
N PHE A 29 -8.49 -6.00 -1.90
CA PHE A 29 -8.64 -4.85 -1.03
C PHE A 29 -8.28 -5.22 0.42
N LEU A 30 -7.64 -4.29 1.09
CA LEU A 30 -7.50 -4.34 2.53
C LEU A 30 -8.82 -3.88 3.15
N THR A 31 -9.44 -4.72 3.97
CA THR A 31 -10.72 -4.44 4.63
C THR A 31 -10.55 -4.32 6.15
N GLU A 32 -11.59 -3.83 6.85
CA GLU A 32 -11.58 -3.65 8.32
C GLU A 32 -10.36 -2.87 8.82
N ILE A 33 -9.96 -1.82 8.10
CA ILE A 33 -8.73 -1.09 8.37
C ILE A 33 -8.84 -0.30 9.66
N LYS A 34 -7.89 -0.55 10.58
CA LYS A 34 -7.73 0.18 11.84
C LYS A 34 -6.34 0.81 11.89
N VAL A 35 -6.26 2.11 11.86
CA VAL A 35 -5.00 2.86 11.99
C VAL A 35 -4.48 2.78 13.42
N THR A 36 -3.26 2.30 13.60
CA THR A 36 -2.58 2.18 14.90
C THR A 36 -1.85 3.47 15.25
N ASP A 37 -1.03 3.95 14.32
CA ASP A 37 -0.22 5.17 14.39
C ASP A 37 -0.05 5.76 12.98
N GLY A 38 0.86 6.70 12.78
CA GLY A 38 1.00 7.42 11.50
C GLY A 38 1.59 6.58 10.35
N ASP A 39 2.08 5.37 10.61
CA ASP A 39 2.65 4.50 9.58
C ASP A 39 2.33 3.02 9.76
N THR A 40 1.42 2.71 10.66
CA THR A 40 1.02 1.32 10.94
C THR A 40 -0.49 1.18 10.95
N VAL A 41 -0.99 0.19 10.20
CA VAL A 41 -2.40 -0.19 10.21
C VAL A 41 -2.56 -1.68 10.52
N LYS A 42 -3.75 -2.07 10.96
CA LYS A 42 -4.24 -3.44 10.98
C LYS A 42 -5.39 -3.54 9.98
N GLY A 43 -5.54 -4.67 9.34
CA GLY A 43 -6.66 -4.90 8.43
C GLY A 43 -6.73 -6.35 7.99
N LYS A 44 -7.82 -6.73 7.34
CA LYS A 44 -7.96 -8.04 6.72
C LYS A 44 -7.45 -8.01 5.29
N TYR A 45 -6.55 -8.92 4.97
CA TYR A 45 -6.00 -9.17 3.65
C TYR A 45 -6.05 -10.68 3.40
N ALA A 46 -6.63 -11.13 2.29
CA ALA A 46 -6.86 -12.57 2.02
C ALA A 46 -7.54 -13.30 3.20
N ASN A 47 -8.54 -12.67 3.84
CA ASN A 47 -9.23 -13.15 5.04
C ASN A 47 -8.37 -13.31 6.30
N GLU A 48 -7.09 -12.93 6.28
CA GLU A 48 -6.21 -12.91 7.44
C GLU A 48 -6.12 -11.51 8.05
N LEU A 49 -6.19 -11.41 9.38
CA LEU A 49 -5.92 -10.17 10.08
C LEU A 49 -4.41 -9.95 10.17
N ILE A 50 -3.92 -8.94 9.44
CA ILE A 50 -2.49 -8.62 9.37
C ILE A 50 -2.20 -7.24 9.97
N LYS A 51 -0.96 -7.05 10.43
CA LYS A 51 -0.40 -5.75 10.81
C LYS A 51 0.56 -5.29 9.72
N ILE A 52 0.30 -4.12 9.15
CA ILE A 52 1.06 -3.55 8.05
C ILE A 52 1.82 -2.32 8.55
N ARG A 53 3.14 -2.29 8.28
CA ARG A 53 4.01 -1.13 8.42
C ARG A 53 4.19 -0.51 7.04
N LEU A 54 3.83 0.75 6.89
CA LEU A 54 3.99 1.47 5.64
C LEU A 54 5.48 1.58 5.30
N ALA A 55 5.85 1.15 4.10
CA ALA A 55 7.24 1.12 3.64
C ALA A 55 7.77 2.53 3.37
N GLU A 56 9.09 2.71 3.54
CA GLU A 56 9.85 3.90 3.14
C GLU A 56 9.55 5.19 3.92
N ILE A 57 8.58 5.19 4.82
CA ILE A 57 8.23 6.35 5.65
C ILE A 57 8.41 6.02 7.13
N ASP A 58 8.58 7.04 7.96
CA ASP A 58 8.70 6.94 9.41
C ASP A 58 7.88 8.07 10.05
N ALA A 59 6.80 7.71 10.70
CA ALA A 59 5.88 8.67 11.29
C ALA A 59 6.24 8.94 12.75
N PRO A 60 5.97 10.15 13.26
CA PRO A 60 6.12 10.43 14.69
C PRO A 60 5.34 9.44 15.53
N GLU A 61 5.97 8.96 16.60
CA GLU A 61 5.35 8.06 17.58
C GLU A 61 4.16 8.73 18.27
N LEU A 62 3.17 7.97 18.72
CA LEU A 62 1.95 8.55 19.32
C LEU A 62 2.22 9.51 20.49
N LYS A 63 3.32 9.30 21.24
CA LYS A 63 3.75 10.16 22.34
C LYS A 63 4.71 11.27 21.92
N GLN A 64 5.13 11.28 20.68
CA GLN A 64 5.99 12.32 20.10
C GLN A 64 5.13 13.48 19.63
N THR A 65 5.70 14.69 19.62
CA THR A 65 5.08 15.87 18.99
C THR A 65 4.64 15.52 17.58
N PHE A 66 3.40 15.87 17.21
CA PHE A 66 2.75 15.56 15.94
C PHE A 66 2.38 14.07 15.73
N GLY A 67 2.51 13.19 16.72
CA GLY A 67 2.20 11.78 16.57
C GLY A 67 0.70 11.49 16.36
N VAL A 68 -0.15 12.19 17.09
CA VAL A 68 -1.62 12.08 16.96
C VAL A 68 -2.08 12.66 15.63
N GLU A 69 -1.55 13.79 15.22
CA GLU A 69 -1.84 14.45 13.94
C GLU A 69 -1.42 13.58 12.77
N SER A 70 -0.23 12.95 12.83
CA SER A 70 0.24 12.00 11.84
C SER A 70 -0.71 10.80 11.70
N LYS A 71 -1.15 10.21 12.80
CA LYS A 71 -2.18 9.16 12.80
C LYS A 71 -3.49 9.62 12.16
N ASN A 72 -3.94 10.83 12.49
CA ASN A 72 -5.17 11.38 11.92
C ASN A 72 -5.02 11.63 10.41
N CYS A 73 -3.86 12.09 9.97
CA CYS A 73 -3.54 12.24 8.55
C CYS A 73 -3.71 10.91 7.78
N LEU A 74 -3.17 9.81 8.30
CA LEU A 74 -3.33 8.49 7.70
C LEU A 74 -4.80 8.04 7.68
N LYS A 75 -5.55 8.30 8.76
CA LYS A 75 -6.99 8.02 8.80
C LYS A 75 -7.75 8.76 7.71
N GLU A 76 -7.47 10.04 7.52
CA GLU A 76 -8.11 10.86 6.49
C GLU A 76 -7.78 10.36 5.08
N LEU A 77 -6.53 9.96 4.80
CA LEU A 77 -6.15 9.38 3.52
C LEU A 77 -6.91 8.07 3.21
N ILE A 78 -7.03 7.20 4.22
CA ILE A 78 -7.80 5.96 4.09
C ILE A 78 -9.28 6.25 3.90
N LYS A 79 -9.84 7.22 4.61
CA LYS A 79 -11.24 7.64 4.44
C LYS A 79 -11.52 8.22 3.06
N GLN A 80 -10.61 9.05 2.52
CA GLN A 80 -10.69 9.61 1.17
C GLN A 80 -10.67 8.53 0.08
N SER A 81 -10.12 7.34 0.38
CA SER A 81 -10.09 6.19 -0.53
C SER A 81 -11.42 5.40 -0.58
N ASP A 82 -12.46 5.86 0.10
CA ASP A 82 -13.79 5.22 0.17
C ASP A 82 -13.72 3.72 0.50
N GLY A 83 -12.79 3.33 1.38
CA GLY A 83 -12.54 1.94 1.76
C GLY A 83 -11.86 1.07 0.70
N LYS A 84 -11.54 1.62 -0.48
CA LYS A 84 -10.88 0.92 -1.59
C LYS A 84 -9.36 1.05 -1.48
N VAL A 85 -8.79 0.45 -0.46
CA VAL A 85 -7.35 0.46 -0.21
C VAL A 85 -6.74 -0.86 -0.63
N PHE A 86 -5.73 -0.80 -1.49
CA PHE A 86 -4.92 -1.94 -1.91
C PHE A 86 -3.63 -2.00 -1.12
N PHE A 87 -3.20 -3.21 -0.79
CA PHE A 87 -1.92 -3.43 -0.17
C PHE A 87 -0.96 -4.08 -1.16
N LYS A 88 0.19 -3.44 -1.39
CA LYS A 88 1.30 -4.02 -2.13
C LYS A 88 2.37 -4.48 -1.15
N PHE A 89 2.51 -5.78 -1.01
CA PHE A 89 3.51 -6.41 -0.13
C PHE A 89 4.94 -6.17 -0.63
N LYS A 90 5.87 -5.90 0.28
CA LYS A 90 7.32 -5.86 0.05
C LYS A 90 8.01 -7.03 0.74
N GLU A 91 7.91 -7.08 2.07
CA GLU A 91 8.61 -8.04 2.92
C GLU A 91 7.94 -8.19 4.28
N LYS A 92 8.40 -9.13 5.12
CA LYS A 92 8.09 -9.17 6.54
C LYS A 92 9.29 -8.70 7.35
N ASP A 93 9.05 -7.84 8.33
CA ASP A 93 10.10 -7.38 9.22
C ASP A 93 10.37 -8.39 10.36
N ARG A 94 11.41 -8.11 11.17
CA ARG A 94 11.80 -8.92 12.34
C ARG A 94 10.70 -9.05 13.40
N TYR A 95 9.71 -8.16 13.39
CA TYR A 95 8.55 -8.17 14.29
C TYR A 95 7.33 -8.88 13.67
N LYS A 96 7.54 -9.57 12.56
CA LYS A 96 6.51 -10.30 11.79
C LYS A 96 5.41 -9.37 11.21
N ARG A 97 5.64 -8.05 11.12
CA ARG A 97 4.74 -7.15 10.43
C ARG A 97 4.94 -7.29 8.92
N TYR A 98 3.86 -7.16 8.18
CA TYR A 98 3.93 -7.01 6.72
C TYR A 98 4.38 -5.60 6.41
N VAL A 99 5.43 -5.44 5.63
CA VAL A 99 5.93 -4.14 5.17
C VAL A 99 5.50 -3.95 3.73
N GLY A 100 5.01 -2.76 3.38
CA GLY A 100 4.60 -2.47 2.01
C GLY A 100 3.93 -1.12 1.84
N TRP A 101 3.26 -0.98 0.73
CA TRP A 101 2.63 0.27 0.32
C TRP A 101 1.11 0.13 0.31
N LEU A 102 0.43 1.20 0.68
CA LEU A 102 -1.01 1.33 0.56
C LEU A 102 -1.34 2.27 -0.60
N TYR A 103 -2.30 1.85 -1.40
CA TYR A 103 -2.79 2.60 -2.56
C TYR A 103 -4.32 2.66 -2.55
N SER A 104 -4.88 3.71 -3.10
CA SER A 104 -6.23 3.71 -3.66
C SER A 104 -6.14 3.82 -5.19
N GLU A 105 -7.29 3.96 -5.88
CA GLU A 105 -7.28 4.13 -7.34
C GLU A 105 -6.44 5.32 -7.78
N ASP A 106 -6.50 6.44 -7.04
CA ASP A 106 -5.89 7.72 -7.42
C ASP A 106 -4.73 8.15 -6.51
N LEU A 107 -4.43 7.40 -5.43
CA LEU A 107 -3.47 7.82 -4.41
C LEU A 107 -2.46 6.74 -4.06
N ASP A 108 -1.20 7.12 -4.00
CA ASP A 108 -0.19 6.43 -3.21
C ASP A 108 -0.20 7.03 -1.79
N ILE A 109 -0.77 6.29 -0.83
CA ILE A 109 -0.96 6.77 0.53
C ILE A 109 0.38 7.05 1.21
N ASN A 110 1.41 6.23 0.96
CA ASN A 110 2.75 6.44 1.51
C ASN A 110 3.37 7.77 1.00
N LEU A 111 3.22 8.06 -0.30
CA LEU A 111 3.69 9.33 -0.87
C LEU A 111 2.92 10.53 -0.31
N GLU A 112 1.59 10.42 -0.20
CA GLU A 112 0.75 11.49 0.34
C GLU A 112 1.07 11.80 1.81
N MET A 113 1.41 10.80 2.63
CA MET A 113 1.86 11.03 4.01
C MET A 113 3.09 11.94 4.05
N VAL A 114 4.07 11.71 3.18
CA VAL A 114 5.27 12.55 3.10
C VAL A 114 4.97 13.92 2.51
N LYS A 115 4.21 13.97 1.41
CA LYS A 115 3.84 15.20 0.72
C LYS A 115 3.08 16.18 1.60
N ARG A 116 2.20 15.67 2.47
CA ARG A 116 1.44 16.49 3.44
C ARG A 116 2.26 16.84 4.69
N GLY A 117 3.50 16.39 4.80
CA GLY A 117 4.32 16.55 6.00
C GLY A 117 3.78 15.75 7.18
N CYS A 118 3.12 14.62 6.95
CA CYS A 118 2.58 13.76 8.01
C CYS A 118 3.56 12.66 8.44
N ALA A 119 4.59 12.40 7.65
CA ALA A 119 5.66 11.47 7.97
C ALA A 119 6.99 11.94 7.41
N TRP A 120 8.07 11.46 7.99
CA TRP A 120 9.41 11.56 7.46
C TRP A 120 9.62 10.50 6.38
N VAL A 121 10.55 10.76 5.44
CA VAL A 121 11.16 9.68 4.65
C VAL A 121 12.05 8.88 5.58
N TYR A 122 11.93 7.53 5.53
CA TYR A 122 12.79 6.66 6.30
C TYR A 122 14.08 6.41 5.51
N ASP A 123 15.04 7.31 5.63
CA ASP A 123 16.26 7.40 4.80
C ASP A 123 16.94 6.03 4.58
N ARG A 124 16.99 5.21 5.63
CA ARG A 124 17.66 3.90 5.59
C ARG A 124 16.99 2.88 4.68
N TYR A 125 15.67 3.01 4.44
CA TYR A 125 14.86 2.02 3.74
C TYR A 125 14.14 2.59 2.52
N ALA A 126 14.26 3.90 2.27
CA ALA A 126 13.61 4.55 1.15
C ALA A 126 14.42 4.37 -0.14
N GLU A 127 13.79 3.76 -1.14
CA GLU A 127 14.36 3.53 -2.47
C GLU A 127 13.85 4.55 -3.49
N ARG A 128 12.62 5.06 -3.27
CA ARG A 128 11.95 5.96 -4.20
C ARG A 128 12.43 7.41 -4.03
N LYS A 129 13.23 7.90 -4.98
CA LYS A 129 13.78 9.27 -4.96
C LYS A 129 12.73 10.38 -4.88
N VAL A 130 11.51 10.12 -5.37
CA VAL A 130 10.40 11.06 -5.32
C VAL A 130 10.01 11.43 -3.88
N LEU A 131 10.15 10.51 -2.92
CA LEU A 131 9.86 10.76 -1.51
C LEU A 131 10.70 11.91 -0.96
N PHE A 132 12.00 11.93 -1.26
CA PHE A 132 12.90 12.99 -0.80
C PHE A 132 12.54 14.36 -1.40
N LYS A 133 12.12 14.38 -2.67
CA LYS A 133 11.62 15.63 -3.30
C LYS A 133 10.36 16.13 -2.61
N LEU A 134 9.40 15.23 -2.35
CA LEU A 134 8.16 15.58 -1.66
C LEU A 134 8.41 16.07 -0.23
N GLN A 135 9.32 15.42 0.50
CA GLN A 135 9.71 15.85 1.85
C GLN A 135 10.32 17.26 1.83
N ASN A 136 11.21 17.56 0.85
CA ASN A 136 11.80 18.90 0.74
C ASN A 136 10.73 19.96 0.44
N LEU A 137 9.82 19.68 -0.48
CA LEU A 137 8.69 20.56 -0.76
C LEU A 137 7.81 20.77 0.48
N ALA A 138 7.54 19.72 1.25
CA ALA A 138 6.76 19.82 2.48
C ALA A 138 7.48 20.69 3.53
N LYS A 139 8.82 20.60 3.64
CA LYS A 139 9.65 21.45 4.52
C LYS A 139 9.62 22.91 4.10
N GLU A 140 9.86 23.18 2.82
CA GLU A 140 9.86 24.53 2.25
C GLU A 140 8.52 25.24 2.50
N ASN A 141 7.43 24.51 2.33
CA ASN A 141 6.07 25.02 2.55
C ASN A 141 5.58 24.89 4.01
N LYS A 142 6.43 24.45 4.94
CA LYS A 142 6.12 24.29 6.37
C LYS A 142 4.84 23.46 6.58
N LEU A 143 4.64 22.37 5.85
CA LEU A 143 3.46 21.52 5.94
C LEU A 143 3.56 20.54 7.11
N GLY A 144 2.42 20.26 7.74
CA GLY A 144 2.31 19.24 8.78
C GLY A 144 3.34 19.42 9.90
N LEU A 145 4.14 18.39 10.16
CA LEU A 145 5.18 18.36 11.19
C LEU A 145 6.29 19.42 10.95
N TRP A 146 6.45 19.90 9.70
CA TRP A 146 7.45 20.90 9.34
C TRP A 146 7.08 22.35 9.72
N LYS A 147 5.91 22.55 10.35
CA LYS A 147 5.59 23.81 11.04
C LYS A 147 6.49 24.04 12.24
N ASP A 148 6.96 22.95 12.85
CA ASP A 148 7.97 22.99 13.90
C ASP A 148 9.36 22.91 13.30
N ALA A 149 10.14 23.99 13.46
CA ALA A 149 11.53 24.04 13.01
C ALA A 149 12.45 23.02 13.72
N ASN A 150 12.03 22.55 14.90
CA ASN A 150 12.75 21.60 15.73
C ASN A 150 12.18 20.18 15.65
N ALA A 151 11.44 19.85 14.57
CA ALA A 151 10.87 18.52 14.39
C ALA A 151 11.96 17.42 14.49
N VAL A 152 11.75 16.48 15.41
CA VAL A 152 12.68 15.38 15.69
C VAL A 152 12.32 14.17 14.84
N LYS A 153 13.32 13.51 14.25
CA LYS A 153 13.09 12.24 13.53
C LYS A 153 12.56 11.17 14.49
N PRO A 154 11.57 10.36 14.08
CA PRO A 154 11.05 9.29 14.94
C PRO A 154 12.12 8.30 15.39
N SER A 155 13.07 7.97 14.50
CA SER A 155 14.22 7.10 14.83
C SER A 155 15.10 7.69 15.93
N ASP A 156 15.27 9.01 15.97
CA ASP A 156 16.06 9.71 17.00
C ASP A 156 15.28 9.80 18.32
N TRP A 157 14.00 10.09 18.21
CA TRP A 157 13.08 10.11 19.37
C TRP A 157 13.06 8.75 20.08
N ARG A 158 12.97 7.60 19.34
CA ARG A 158 13.02 6.24 19.91
C ARG A 158 14.34 5.89 20.60
N ARG A 159 15.44 6.56 20.28
CA ARG A 159 16.72 6.36 20.98
C ARG A 159 16.80 7.10 22.31
N LEU A 160 16.00 8.14 22.46
CA LEU A 160 16.03 9.00 23.65
C LEU A 160 14.95 8.64 24.67
N ASN A 161 13.95 7.80 24.29
CA ASN A 161 12.80 7.40 25.09
C ASN A 161 12.58 5.89 25.04
#